data_3f017001800f894024684214807e845f
#
_entry.id   3f017001800f894024684214807e845f
#
_cell.length_a   1.000
_cell.length_b   1.000
_cell.length_c   1.000
_cell.angle_alpha   90.00
_cell.angle_beta   90.00
_cell.angle_gamma   90.00
#
_symmetry.space_group_name_H-M   'P 1'
#
loop_
_entity.id
_entity.type
_entity.pdbx_description
1 polymer ?
#
loop_
_entity_poly.entity_id
_entity_poly.type
_entity_poly.pdbx_seq_one_letter_code
_entity_poly.pdbx_strand_id
1 'polypeptide(L)'
;YRKMATIMNLILSGSLTKNSILFWDEPETNMNPKMIKPMCDALSELAKIGVQIFVATYNYFIQQYFNMESIYNKNSKIKYNFISLYCNNDSGEINAQCVDNLDDMTENAIMKEFDDLYDREQRLIYGN
;
A
#
# COMPACT_ATOMS: atom_id res chain seq x y z
N TYR A 1 7.06 15.98 -6.30
CA TYR A 1 6.92 17.09 -5.34
C TYR A 1 5.46 17.57 -5.17
N ARG A 2 4.62 17.64 -6.23
CA ARG A 2 3.23 18.17 -6.15
C ARG A 2 2.36 17.44 -5.12
N LYS A 3 2.35 16.10 -5.11
CA LYS A 3 1.52 15.30 -4.18
C LYS A 3 1.91 15.50 -2.71
N MET A 4 3.21 15.58 -2.41
CA MET A 4 3.67 15.90 -1.04
C MET A 4 3.29 17.31 -0.64
N ALA A 5 3.39 18.29 -1.55
CA ALA A 5 2.93 19.65 -1.31
C ALA A 5 1.41 19.72 -1.04
N THR A 6 0.62 18.87 -1.72
CA THR A 6 -0.82 18.76 -1.44
C THR A 6 -1.09 18.30 -0.01
N ILE A 7 -0.41 17.26 0.47
CA ILE A 7 -0.56 16.80 1.87
C ILE A 7 -0.16 17.93 2.83
N MET A 8 0.98 18.57 2.59
CA MET A 8 1.41 19.69 3.45
C MET A 8 0.37 20.82 3.49
N ASN A 9 -0.21 21.17 2.35
CA ASN A 9 -1.27 22.18 2.29
C ASN A 9 -2.52 21.75 3.06
N LEU A 10 -2.93 20.49 2.98
CA LEU A 10 -4.07 19.96 3.73
C LEU A 10 -3.83 19.97 5.24
N ILE A 11 -2.60 19.73 5.68
CA ILE A 11 -2.21 19.84 7.09
C ILE A 11 -2.22 21.31 7.53
N LEU A 12 -1.57 22.19 6.76
CA LEU A 12 -1.46 23.61 7.10
C LEU A 12 -2.80 24.35 7.08
N SER A 13 -3.70 23.95 6.18
CA SER A 13 -5.07 24.49 6.13
C SER A 13 -5.99 23.98 7.25
N GLY A 14 -5.53 23.00 8.05
CA GLY A 14 -6.35 22.36 9.07
C GLY A 14 -7.39 21.39 8.52
N SER A 15 -7.30 21.04 7.23
CA SER A 15 -8.20 20.05 6.60
C SER A 15 -7.88 18.63 7.02
N LEU A 16 -6.62 18.32 7.34
CA LEU A 16 -6.18 17.07 7.94
C LEU A 16 -5.85 17.27 9.41
N THR A 17 -6.73 16.79 10.27
CA THR A 17 -6.59 16.82 11.73
C THR A 17 -6.84 15.45 12.32
N LYS A 18 -6.65 15.30 13.63
CA LYS A 18 -7.05 14.09 14.35
C LYS A 18 -8.52 13.76 14.05
N ASN A 19 -8.81 12.49 13.78
CA ASN A 19 -10.10 11.93 13.37
C ASN A 19 -10.53 12.28 11.93
N SER A 20 -9.67 12.89 11.11
CA SER A 20 -9.93 13.02 9.68
C SER A 20 -9.73 11.67 8.98
N ILE A 21 -10.37 11.54 7.81
CA ILE A 21 -10.21 10.38 6.93
C ILE A 21 -9.57 10.87 5.62
N LEU A 22 -8.50 10.21 5.21
CA LEU A 22 -7.82 10.45 3.95
C LEU A 22 -7.98 9.24 3.02
N PHE A 23 -8.57 9.44 1.85
CA PHE A 23 -8.54 8.47 0.76
C PHE A 23 -7.54 8.94 -0.29
N TRP A 24 -6.60 8.10 -0.65
CA TRP A 24 -5.60 8.41 -1.65
C TRP A 24 -5.40 7.27 -2.63
N ASP A 25 -5.77 7.54 -3.86
CA ASP A 25 -5.64 6.60 -4.97
C ASP A 25 -4.32 6.86 -5.71
N GLU A 26 -3.54 5.80 -5.92
CA GLU A 26 -2.24 5.80 -6.59
C GLU A 26 -1.34 6.98 -6.17
N PRO A 27 -0.96 7.07 -4.88
CA PRO A 27 -0.12 8.18 -4.41
C PRO A 27 1.24 8.26 -5.13
N GLU A 28 1.73 7.13 -5.62
CA GLU A 28 3.02 7.02 -6.31
C GLU A 28 3.01 7.46 -7.78
N THR A 29 1.84 7.65 -8.40
CA THR A 29 1.75 8.00 -9.82
C THR A 29 2.57 9.25 -10.16
N ASN A 30 3.45 9.13 -11.16
CA ASN A 30 4.41 10.16 -11.56
C ASN A 30 5.42 10.55 -10.46
N MET A 31 5.67 9.67 -9.49
CA MET A 31 6.63 9.88 -8.42
C MET A 31 7.95 9.16 -8.73
N ASN A 32 9.07 9.82 -8.43
CA ASN A 32 10.37 9.13 -8.45
C ASN A 32 10.37 8.02 -7.38
N PRO A 33 10.82 6.78 -7.69
CA PRO A 33 10.84 5.67 -6.73
C PRO A 33 11.52 6.01 -5.39
N LYS A 34 12.54 6.86 -5.40
CA LYS A 34 13.20 7.34 -4.17
C LYS A 34 12.30 8.15 -3.24
N MET A 35 11.16 8.66 -3.75
CA MET A 35 10.20 9.42 -2.98
C MET A 35 9.10 8.56 -2.35
N ILE A 36 9.03 7.27 -2.68
CA ILE A 36 8.03 6.35 -2.12
C ILE A 36 8.21 6.24 -0.61
N LYS A 37 9.43 5.96 -0.14
CA LYS A 37 9.70 5.86 1.29
C LYS A 37 9.33 7.15 2.06
N PRO A 38 9.82 8.35 1.70
CA PRO A 38 9.41 9.59 2.38
C PRO A 38 7.89 9.83 2.38
N MET A 39 7.20 9.42 1.33
CA MET A 39 5.74 9.50 1.26
C MET A 39 5.08 8.55 2.27
N CYS A 40 5.51 7.30 2.32
CA CYS A 40 5.00 6.32 3.28
C CYS A 40 5.29 6.75 4.73
N ASP A 41 6.51 7.28 5.00
CA ASP A 41 6.87 7.86 6.30
C ASP A 41 5.87 8.98 6.70
N ALA A 42 5.56 9.88 5.77
CA ALA A 42 4.62 10.98 6.03
C ALA A 42 3.19 10.47 6.31
N LEU A 43 2.72 9.45 5.59
CA LEU A 43 1.43 8.82 5.85
C LEU A 43 1.40 8.14 7.22
N SER A 44 2.48 7.43 7.59
CA SER A 44 2.60 6.81 8.91
C SER A 44 2.57 7.86 10.03
N GLU A 45 3.24 9.00 9.88
CA GLU A 45 3.17 10.10 10.86
C GLU A 45 1.75 10.68 10.98
N LEU A 46 1.03 10.84 9.87
CA LEU A 46 -0.38 11.26 9.89
C LEU A 46 -1.27 10.24 10.62
N ALA A 47 -1.05 8.95 10.39
CA ALA A 47 -1.79 7.90 11.08
C ALA A 47 -1.52 7.92 12.60
N LYS A 48 -0.27 8.19 13.03
CA LYS A 48 0.09 8.31 14.47
C LYS A 48 -0.65 9.44 15.19
N ILE A 49 -0.95 10.54 14.51
CA ILE A 49 -1.72 11.65 15.09
C ILE A 49 -3.23 11.43 15.02
N GLY A 50 -3.68 10.31 14.48
CA GLY A 50 -5.08 9.88 14.49
C GLY A 50 -5.85 10.17 13.21
N VAL A 51 -5.18 10.35 12.07
CA VAL A 51 -5.80 10.35 10.75
C VAL A 51 -6.01 8.90 10.31
N GLN A 52 -7.23 8.55 9.90
CA GLN A 52 -7.49 7.27 9.26
C GLN A 52 -7.15 7.38 7.77
N ILE A 53 -6.31 6.47 7.26
CA ILE A 53 -5.80 6.57 5.90
C ILE A 53 -6.16 5.32 5.10
N PHE A 54 -6.71 5.54 3.91
CA PHE A 54 -6.96 4.50 2.90
C PHE A 54 -6.09 4.81 1.68
N VAL A 55 -5.20 3.89 1.34
CA VAL A 55 -4.34 3.97 0.16
C VAL A 55 -4.72 2.86 -0.80
N ALA A 56 -5.13 3.21 -2.02
CA ALA A 56 -5.24 2.25 -3.11
C ALA A 56 -3.97 2.33 -3.96
N THR A 57 -3.32 1.20 -4.22
CA THR A 57 -2.05 1.15 -4.94
C THR A 57 -1.86 -0.20 -5.64
N TYR A 58 -1.18 -0.17 -6.79
CA TYR A 58 -0.61 -1.35 -7.45
C TYR A 58 0.91 -1.44 -7.26
N ASN A 59 1.49 -0.60 -6.40
CA ASN A 59 2.94 -0.50 -6.25
C ASN A 59 3.47 -1.48 -5.20
N TYR A 60 4.29 -2.43 -5.64
CA TYR A 60 4.94 -3.41 -4.77
C TYR A 60 5.71 -2.78 -3.61
N PHE A 61 6.45 -1.68 -3.86
CA PHE A 61 7.24 -1.03 -2.80
C PHE A 61 6.39 -0.44 -1.70
N ILE A 62 5.25 0.17 -2.03
CA ILE A 62 4.30 0.70 -1.03
C ILE A 62 3.73 -0.43 -0.20
N GLN A 63 3.30 -1.52 -0.86
CA GLN A 63 2.77 -2.69 -0.20
C GLN A 63 3.79 -3.27 0.80
N GLN A 64 5.02 -3.49 0.35
CA GLN A 64 6.09 -4.05 1.19
C GLN A 64 6.53 -3.09 2.29
N TYR A 65 6.54 -1.79 2.04
CA TYR A 65 6.85 -0.80 3.06
C TYR A 65 5.89 -0.92 4.26
N PHE A 66 4.59 -0.89 3.98
CA PHE A 66 3.59 -0.99 5.05
C PHE A 66 3.53 -2.38 5.68
N ASN A 67 3.83 -3.46 4.93
CA ASN A 67 3.99 -4.79 5.50
C ASN A 67 5.13 -4.83 6.51
N MET A 68 6.30 -4.32 6.16
CA MET A 68 7.43 -4.24 7.10
C MET A 68 7.10 -3.40 8.33
N GLU A 69 6.43 -2.25 8.16
CA GLU A 69 5.99 -1.41 9.28
C GLU A 69 5.02 -2.17 10.21
N SER A 70 4.09 -2.94 9.65
CA SER A 70 3.12 -3.72 10.44
C SER A 70 3.77 -4.83 11.26
N ILE A 71 4.80 -5.49 10.69
CA ILE A 71 5.46 -6.65 11.32
C ILE A 71 6.52 -6.20 12.34
N TYR A 72 7.37 -5.24 11.96
CA TYR A 72 8.58 -4.92 12.72
C TYR A 72 8.45 -3.71 13.63
N ASN A 73 7.52 -2.80 13.36
CA ASN A 73 7.31 -1.61 14.19
C ASN A 73 6.22 -1.84 15.25
N LYS A 74 6.45 -2.84 16.11
CA LYS A 74 5.50 -3.26 17.17
C LYS A 74 5.17 -2.17 18.20
N ASN A 75 5.98 -1.13 18.30
CA ASN A 75 5.71 0.02 19.19
C ASN A 75 4.83 1.08 18.52
N SER A 76 4.50 0.89 17.26
CA SER A 76 3.59 1.77 16.52
C SER A 76 2.17 1.62 17.10
N LYS A 77 1.50 2.75 17.33
CA LYS A 77 0.06 2.78 17.64
C LYS A 77 -0.81 2.61 16.39
N ILE A 78 -0.21 2.41 15.23
CA ILE A 78 -0.90 2.26 13.96
C ILE A 78 -1.37 0.82 13.82
N LYS A 79 -2.64 0.65 13.47
CA LYS A 79 -3.19 -0.62 13.03
C LYS A 79 -3.23 -0.63 11.50
N TYR A 80 -2.63 -1.65 10.88
CA TYR A 80 -2.65 -1.86 9.45
C TYR A 80 -3.70 -2.91 9.08
N ASN A 81 -4.41 -2.68 7.98
CA ASN A 81 -5.24 -3.68 7.32
C ASN A 81 -4.91 -3.66 5.83
N PHE A 82 -4.74 -4.83 5.25
CA PHE A 82 -4.50 -5.02 3.83
C PHE A 82 -5.76 -5.58 3.19
N ILE A 83 -6.22 -4.94 2.13
CA ILE A 83 -7.46 -5.28 1.44
C ILE A 83 -7.14 -5.56 -0.01
N SER A 84 -7.47 -6.75 -0.49
CA SER A 84 -7.40 -7.12 -1.90
C SER A 84 -8.80 -7.25 -2.47
N LEU A 85 -9.02 -6.66 -3.64
CA LEU A 85 -10.20 -6.86 -4.45
C LEU A 85 -9.86 -7.81 -5.61
N TYR A 86 -10.64 -8.86 -5.77
CA TYR A 86 -10.39 -9.86 -6.81
C TYR A 86 -11.71 -10.34 -7.44
N CYS A 87 -11.63 -10.74 -8.71
CA CYS A 87 -12.77 -11.33 -9.41
C CYS A 87 -12.76 -12.84 -9.18
N ASN A 88 -13.89 -13.38 -8.75
CA ASN A 88 -14.07 -14.82 -8.70
C ASN A 88 -14.28 -15.33 -10.14
N ASN A 89 -13.39 -16.18 -10.62
CA ASN A 89 -13.42 -16.70 -11.99
C ASN A 89 -14.66 -17.54 -12.29
N ASP A 90 -15.27 -18.18 -11.30
CA ASP A 90 -16.43 -19.06 -11.46
C ASP A 90 -17.75 -18.27 -11.48
N SER A 91 -17.88 -17.25 -10.65
CA SER A 91 -19.12 -16.47 -10.53
C SER A 91 -19.08 -15.13 -11.26
N GLY A 92 -17.89 -14.62 -11.60
CA GLY A 92 -17.69 -13.28 -12.14
C GLY A 92 -17.93 -12.17 -11.11
N GLU A 93 -18.13 -12.50 -9.85
CA GLU A 93 -18.36 -11.55 -8.77
C GLU A 93 -17.05 -10.97 -8.25
N ILE A 94 -17.09 -9.70 -7.85
CA ILE A 94 -15.98 -9.06 -7.17
C ILE A 94 -16.07 -9.36 -5.69
N ASN A 95 -15.00 -9.96 -5.16
CA ASN A 95 -14.84 -10.28 -3.75
C ASN A 95 -13.73 -9.43 -3.13
N ALA A 96 -13.73 -9.36 -1.80
CA ALA A 96 -12.69 -8.68 -1.05
C ALA A 96 -12.10 -9.63 0.00
N GLN A 97 -10.78 -9.66 0.11
CA GLN A 97 -10.07 -10.28 1.22
C GLN A 97 -9.45 -9.17 2.08
N CYS A 98 -9.65 -9.22 3.39
CA CYS A 98 -9.09 -8.27 4.34
C CYS A 98 -8.28 -9.04 5.39
N VAL A 99 -7.01 -8.66 5.56
CA VAL A 99 -6.08 -9.28 6.51
C VAL A 99 -5.30 -8.18 7.26
N ASP A 100 -4.83 -8.47 8.46
CA ASP A 100 -3.95 -7.59 9.24
C ASP A 100 -2.46 -7.89 9.03
N ASN A 101 -2.15 -9.05 8.47
CA ASN A 101 -0.83 -9.44 8.00
C ASN A 101 -0.87 -9.75 6.51
N LEU A 102 -0.03 -9.11 5.72
CA LEU A 102 -0.01 -9.30 4.26
C LEU A 102 0.33 -10.74 3.86
N ASP A 103 1.13 -11.44 4.67
CA ASP A 103 1.53 -12.83 4.40
C ASP A 103 0.33 -13.81 4.45
N ASP A 104 -0.77 -13.41 5.10
CA ASP A 104 -2.03 -14.19 5.13
C ASP A 104 -2.93 -13.92 3.91
N MET A 105 -2.53 -12.99 3.02
CA MET A 105 -3.31 -12.64 1.83
C MET A 105 -3.04 -13.63 0.70
N THR A 106 -4.05 -14.43 0.33
CA THR A 106 -3.97 -15.41 -0.76
C THR A 106 -4.25 -14.82 -2.13
N GLU A 107 -5.10 -13.78 -2.19
CA GLU A 107 -5.50 -13.09 -3.42
C GLU A 107 -4.75 -11.75 -3.56
N ASN A 108 -3.43 -11.82 -3.75
CA ASN A 108 -2.57 -10.66 -3.94
C ASN A 108 -2.08 -10.58 -5.40
N ALA A 109 -2.74 -9.77 -6.21
CA ALA A 109 -2.41 -9.62 -7.63
C ALA A 109 -0.97 -9.11 -7.86
N ILE A 110 -0.48 -8.24 -6.97
CA ILE A 110 0.88 -7.68 -7.08
C ILE A 110 1.92 -8.78 -6.86
N MET A 111 1.72 -9.63 -5.85
CA MET A 111 2.64 -10.74 -5.58
C MET A 111 2.57 -11.81 -6.66
N LYS A 112 1.36 -12.14 -7.15
CA LYS A 112 1.19 -13.10 -8.25
C LYS A 112 1.98 -12.67 -9.51
N GLU A 113 1.87 -11.41 -9.91
CA GLU A 113 2.64 -10.88 -11.05
C GLU A 113 4.15 -10.88 -10.82
N PHE A 114 4.57 -10.65 -9.57
CA PHE A 114 6.00 -10.70 -9.22
C PHE A 114 6.55 -12.14 -9.31
N ASP A 115 5.80 -13.11 -8.82
CA ASP A 115 6.15 -14.53 -8.90
C ASP A 115 6.17 -15.02 -10.36
N ASP A 116 5.17 -14.64 -11.17
CA ASP A 116 5.11 -14.97 -12.59
C ASP A 116 6.29 -14.40 -13.37
N LEU A 117 6.71 -13.17 -13.05
CA LEU A 117 7.89 -12.55 -13.65
C LEU A 117 9.17 -13.29 -13.27
N TYR A 118 9.30 -13.66 -12.00
CA TYR A 118 10.44 -14.44 -11.50
C TYR A 118 10.49 -15.82 -12.17
N ASP A 119 9.39 -16.53 -12.25
CA ASP A 119 9.30 -17.85 -12.90
C ASP A 119 9.65 -17.76 -14.39
N ARG A 120 9.22 -16.69 -15.07
CA ARG A 120 9.58 -16.43 -16.46
C ARG A 120 11.09 -16.23 -16.61
N GLU A 121 11.71 -15.47 -15.72
CA GLU A 121 13.16 -15.28 -15.72
C GLU A 121 13.89 -16.61 -15.53
N GLN A 122 13.47 -17.45 -14.57
CA GLN A 122 14.06 -18.75 -14.31
C GLN A 122 13.98 -19.68 -15.55
N ARG A 123 12.85 -19.69 -16.24
CA ARG A 123 12.70 -20.46 -17.49
C ARG A 123 13.64 -19.98 -18.60
N LEU A 124 13.85 -18.68 -18.72
CA LEU A 124 14.79 -18.11 -19.70
C LEU A 124 16.26 -18.44 -19.39
N ILE A 125 16.62 -18.50 -18.11
CA ILE A 125 17.99 -18.82 -17.68
C ILE A 125 18.29 -20.30 -17.78
N TYR A 126 17.38 -21.14 -17.35
CA TYR A 126 17.62 -22.58 -17.19
C TYR A 126 16.98 -23.47 -18.27
N GLY A 127 16.20 -22.91 -19.17
CA GLY A 127 15.71 -23.59 -20.38
C GLY A 127 14.68 -24.69 -20.14
N ASN A 128 13.88 -24.58 -19.09
CA ASN A 128 12.78 -25.49 -18.78
C ASN A 128 11.43 -24.88 -19.15
#